data_ed88c2d77e496325c03b7cfae9413458
#
_entry.id   ed88c2d77e496325c03b7cfae9413458
#
_cell.length_a   1.000
_cell.length_b   1.000
_cell.length_c   1.000
_cell.angle_alpha   90.00
_cell.angle_beta   90.00
_cell.angle_gamma   90.00
#
_symmetry.space_group_name_H-M   'P 1'
#
loop_
_entity.id
_entity.type
_entity.pdbx_description
1 polymer ?
#
loop_
_entity_poly.entity_id
_entity_poly.type
_entity_poly.pdbx_seq_one_letter_code
_entity_poly.pdbx_strand_id
1 'polypeptide(L)'
;MAKDTFDDRDNPRFNDRETFMLTVVMRLSDMLDATVGTEQTQDALAMVAGMLASDLCEGLLGKNAGATLDPDQVAIALVDLERRIGGGFSVVSVDEDRIVFHNSRCPFGHRVRGREALCNITAGLFSRVAERNLGRGQTEIAQSIAHGDGHCAVVVRFGPPAR
;
A
#
# COMPACT_ATOMS: atom_id res chain seq x y z
N MET A 1 -11.98 -29.11 31.05
CA MET A 1 -10.73 -28.36 30.90
C MET A 1 -10.37 -28.36 29.43
N ALA A 2 -10.81 -27.33 28.69
CA ALA A 2 -10.41 -27.15 27.33
C ALA A 2 -8.97 -26.66 27.32
N LYS A 3 -8.05 -27.43 26.71
CA LYS A 3 -6.72 -26.96 26.39
C LYS A 3 -6.89 -25.96 25.25
N ASP A 4 -6.80 -24.66 25.55
CA ASP A 4 -6.50 -23.63 24.59
C ASP A 4 -5.13 -23.97 24.00
N THR A 5 -5.13 -24.62 22.84
CA THR A 5 -3.95 -24.72 22.00
C THR A 5 -3.80 -23.37 21.30
N PHE A 6 -3.23 -22.41 22.00
CA PHE A 6 -2.69 -21.21 21.39
C PHE A 6 -1.65 -21.68 20.35
N ASP A 7 -1.98 -21.55 19.06
CA ASP A 7 -1.05 -21.90 18.00
C ASP A 7 0.12 -20.89 18.07
N ASP A 8 1.29 -21.38 18.48
CA ASP A 8 2.53 -20.58 18.68
C ASP A 8 3.00 -19.90 17.36
N ARG A 9 2.34 -20.21 16.24
CA ARG A 9 2.60 -19.56 14.92
C ARG A 9 2.03 -18.16 14.81
N ASP A 10 1.05 -17.80 15.65
CA ASP A 10 0.42 -16.47 15.70
C ASP A 10 0.91 -15.60 16.85
N ASN A 11 1.80 -16.12 17.69
CA ASN A 11 2.38 -15.33 18.77
C ASN A 11 3.49 -14.44 18.20
N PRO A 12 3.24 -13.12 18.01
CA PRO A 12 4.30 -12.22 17.60
C PRO A 12 5.34 -12.22 18.73
N ARG A 13 6.50 -12.81 18.46
CA ARG A 13 7.65 -12.56 19.31
C ARG A 13 7.98 -11.09 19.13
N PHE A 14 7.59 -10.27 20.09
CA PHE A 14 7.90 -8.83 20.12
C PHE A 14 9.41 -8.63 20.40
N ASN A 15 10.25 -9.21 19.54
CA ASN A 15 11.69 -9.18 19.71
C ASN A 15 12.32 -7.89 19.22
N ASP A 16 11.56 -7.12 18.43
CA ASP A 16 12.01 -5.87 17.84
C ASP A 16 10.84 -4.89 17.63
N ARG A 17 11.20 -3.62 17.46
CA ARG A 17 10.23 -2.53 17.28
C ARG A 17 9.41 -2.68 16.01
N GLU A 18 9.99 -3.19 14.94
CA GLU A 18 9.30 -3.36 13.65
C GLU A 18 8.15 -4.36 13.77
N THR A 19 8.43 -5.55 14.31
CA THR A 19 7.42 -6.57 14.58
C THR A 19 6.30 -6.07 15.50
N PHE A 20 6.65 -5.30 16.54
CA PHE A 20 5.67 -4.69 17.43
C PHE A 20 4.75 -3.72 16.67
N MET A 21 5.32 -2.76 15.92
CA MET A 21 4.56 -1.75 15.19
C MET A 21 3.66 -2.37 14.10
N LEU A 22 4.17 -3.34 13.34
CA LEU A 22 3.38 -4.09 12.37
C LEU A 22 2.21 -4.81 13.05
N THR A 23 2.44 -5.41 14.21
CA THR A 23 1.37 -6.07 14.97
C THR A 23 0.30 -5.08 15.40
N VAL A 24 0.69 -3.90 15.89
CA VAL A 24 -0.26 -2.85 16.27
C VAL A 24 -1.12 -2.44 15.08
N VAL A 25 -0.51 -2.20 13.91
CA VAL A 25 -1.25 -1.84 12.69
C VAL A 25 -2.24 -2.93 12.29
N MET A 26 -1.82 -4.19 12.30
CA MET A 26 -2.69 -5.32 11.96
C MET A 26 -3.86 -5.46 12.93
N ARG A 27 -3.61 -5.34 14.24
CA ARG A 27 -4.67 -5.42 15.26
C ARG A 27 -5.64 -4.25 15.17
N LEU A 28 -5.16 -3.05 14.86
CA LEU A 28 -6.03 -1.89 14.60
C LEU A 28 -6.90 -2.13 13.37
N SER A 29 -6.35 -2.65 12.28
CA SER A 29 -7.12 -3.02 11.09
C SER A 29 -8.18 -4.09 11.40
N ASP A 30 -7.81 -5.16 12.11
CA ASP A 30 -8.74 -6.23 12.51
C ASP A 30 -9.86 -5.69 13.40
N MET A 31 -9.52 -4.80 14.34
CA MET A 31 -10.50 -4.17 15.24
C MET A 31 -11.46 -3.25 14.50
N LEU A 32 -10.96 -2.44 13.57
CA LEU A 32 -11.80 -1.59 12.72
C LEU A 32 -12.77 -2.44 11.91
N ASP A 33 -12.27 -3.47 11.23
CA ASP A 33 -13.09 -4.36 10.40
C ASP A 33 -14.21 -5.03 11.22
N ALA A 34 -13.89 -5.49 12.42
CA ALA A 34 -14.88 -6.08 13.34
C ALA A 34 -15.89 -5.07 13.91
N THR A 35 -15.53 -3.77 13.99
CA THR A 35 -16.36 -2.74 14.65
C THR A 35 -17.24 -1.99 13.67
N VAL A 36 -16.71 -1.59 12.52
CA VAL A 36 -17.39 -0.73 11.54
C VAL A 36 -17.64 -1.42 10.19
N GLY A 37 -17.05 -2.60 9.97
CA GLY A 37 -17.17 -3.36 8.73
C GLY A 37 -16.09 -3.05 7.72
N THR A 38 -15.99 -3.92 6.71
CA THR A 38 -14.89 -3.93 5.74
C THR A 38 -14.83 -2.67 4.88
N GLU A 39 -15.96 -2.18 4.40
CA GLU A 39 -16.03 -0.98 3.54
C GLU A 39 -15.50 0.26 4.28
N GLN A 40 -16.01 0.50 5.49
CA GLN A 40 -15.59 1.64 6.32
C GLN A 40 -14.13 1.53 6.75
N THR A 41 -13.63 0.32 6.96
CA THR A 41 -12.22 0.07 7.25
C THR A 41 -11.34 0.41 6.05
N GLN A 42 -11.75 0.03 4.85
CA GLN A 42 -11.06 0.38 3.61
C GLN A 42 -10.99 1.91 3.42
N ASP A 43 -12.10 2.60 3.64
CA ASP A 43 -12.17 4.06 3.56
C ASP A 43 -11.24 4.74 4.58
N ALA A 44 -11.25 4.27 5.83
CA ALA A 44 -10.37 4.79 6.87
C ALA A 44 -8.88 4.61 6.52
N LEU A 45 -8.51 3.44 5.99
CA LEU A 45 -7.14 3.16 5.59
C LEU A 45 -6.73 3.96 4.34
N ALA A 46 -7.65 4.21 3.41
CA ALA A 46 -7.42 5.10 2.28
C ALA A 46 -7.19 6.56 2.73
N MET A 47 -7.90 7.01 3.77
CA MET A 47 -7.64 8.33 4.38
C MET A 47 -6.24 8.40 5.00
N VAL A 48 -5.83 7.39 5.75
CA VAL A 48 -4.46 7.29 6.30
C VAL A 48 -3.42 7.33 5.18
N ALA A 49 -3.66 6.62 4.08
CA ALA A 49 -2.80 6.66 2.89
C ALA A 49 -2.69 8.08 2.30
N GLY A 50 -3.79 8.83 2.26
CA GLY A 50 -3.79 10.23 1.81
C GLY A 50 -2.92 11.14 2.68
N MET A 51 -2.95 10.95 4.00
CA MET A 51 -2.10 11.69 4.94
C MET A 51 -0.63 11.33 4.73
N LEU A 52 -0.29 10.05 4.65
CA LEU A 52 1.06 9.56 4.38
C LEU A 52 1.60 10.06 3.03
N ALA A 53 0.75 10.10 2.00
CA ALA A 53 1.14 10.60 0.68
C ALA A 53 1.50 12.09 0.72
N SER A 54 0.81 12.89 1.52
CA SER A 54 1.15 14.31 1.70
C SER A 54 2.53 14.47 2.32
N ASP A 55 2.79 13.76 3.43
CA ASP A 55 4.07 13.79 4.13
C ASP A 55 5.22 13.33 3.20
N LEU A 56 4.98 12.28 2.42
CA LEU A 56 5.95 11.74 1.48
C LEU A 56 6.23 12.67 0.30
N CYS A 57 5.19 13.26 -0.28
CA CYS A 57 5.37 14.21 -1.38
C CYS A 57 6.16 15.44 -0.93
N GLU A 58 5.93 15.92 0.28
CA GLU A 58 6.72 17.00 0.87
C GLU A 58 8.19 16.61 1.10
N GLY A 59 8.42 15.38 1.53
CA GLY A 59 9.77 14.83 1.74
C GLY A 59 10.52 14.49 0.45
N LEU A 60 9.83 13.93 -0.55
CA LEU A 60 10.44 13.51 -1.81
C LEU A 60 10.70 14.68 -2.76
N LEU A 61 9.81 15.65 -2.80
CA LEU A 61 9.92 16.82 -3.68
C LEU A 61 10.79 17.92 -3.07
N GLY A 62 11.10 17.82 -1.77
CA GLY A 62 11.99 18.73 -1.08
C GLY A 62 11.66 20.19 -1.33
N LYS A 63 12.72 21.02 -1.47
CA LYS A 63 12.62 22.47 -1.72
C LYS A 63 12.07 22.84 -3.11
N ASN A 64 11.81 21.88 -3.98
CA ASN A 64 11.22 22.07 -5.32
C ASN A 64 9.70 21.95 -5.32
N ALA A 65 9.04 22.58 -4.37
CA ALA A 65 7.58 22.50 -4.14
C ALA A 65 6.65 22.96 -5.31
N GLY A 66 7.18 23.13 -6.51
CA GLY A 66 6.42 23.45 -7.72
C GLY A 66 6.74 22.56 -8.92
N ALA A 67 7.70 21.64 -8.80
CA ALA A 67 8.03 20.70 -9.87
C ALA A 67 7.12 19.47 -9.78
N THR A 68 6.54 19.07 -10.91
CA THR A 68 5.82 17.80 -11.06
C THR A 68 6.74 16.76 -11.66
N LEU A 69 6.57 15.51 -11.22
CA LEU A 69 7.27 14.36 -11.79
C LEU A 69 6.53 13.88 -13.05
N ASP A 70 7.27 13.43 -14.06
CA ASP A 70 6.71 12.71 -15.19
C ASP A 70 6.35 11.25 -14.79
N PRO A 71 5.66 10.48 -15.65
CA PRO A 71 5.24 9.11 -15.33
C PRO A 71 6.38 8.16 -14.96
N ASP A 72 7.52 8.24 -15.65
CA ASP A 72 8.70 7.41 -15.34
C ASP A 72 9.28 7.76 -13.97
N GLN A 73 9.37 9.03 -13.66
CA GLN A 73 9.84 9.53 -12.37
C GLN A 73 8.89 9.14 -11.23
N VAL A 74 7.57 9.20 -11.45
CA VAL A 74 6.56 8.72 -10.50
C VAL A 74 6.74 7.23 -10.25
N ALA A 75 6.91 6.43 -11.31
CA ALA A 75 7.13 4.99 -11.20
C ALA A 75 8.37 4.65 -10.35
N ILE A 76 9.49 5.33 -10.62
CA ILE A 76 10.74 5.15 -9.88
C ILE A 76 10.57 5.57 -8.42
N ALA A 77 9.93 6.70 -8.15
CA ALA A 77 9.71 7.19 -6.79
C ALA A 77 8.86 6.23 -5.95
N LEU A 78 7.80 5.67 -6.54
CA LEU A 78 6.94 4.68 -5.86
C LEU A 78 7.68 3.38 -5.56
N VAL A 79 8.47 2.87 -6.50
CA VAL A 79 9.30 1.67 -6.27
C VAL A 79 10.35 1.92 -5.19
N ASP A 80 11.01 3.08 -5.20
CA ASP A 80 12.01 3.43 -4.18
C ASP A 80 11.39 3.55 -2.78
N LEU A 81 10.21 4.15 -2.70
CA LEU A 81 9.45 4.24 -1.46
C LEU A 81 9.12 2.85 -0.90
N GLU A 82 8.51 2.00 -1.72
CA GLU A 82 8.12 0.65 -1.31
C GLU A 82 9.34 -0.19 -0.88
N ARG A 83 10.46 -0.07 -1.59
CA ARG A 83 11.71 -0.73 -1.21
C ARG A 83 12.19 -0.31 0.17
N ARG A 84 12.08 0.97 0.53
CA ARG A 84 12.50 1.49 1.85
C ARG A 84 11.67 0.94 3.00
N ILE A 85 10.42 0.58 2.75
CA ILE A 85 9.53 -0.02 3.74
C ILE A 85 9.44 -1.54 3.64
N GLY A 86 10.32 -2.18 2.88
CA GLY A 86 10.43 -3.63 2.77
C GLY A 86 9.58 -4.27 1.68
N GLY A 87 8.92 -3.49 0.82
CA GLY A 87 8.18 -3.98 -0.35
C GLY A 87 9.11 -4.46 -1.47
N GLY A 88 8.58 -5.29 -2.36
CA GLY A 88 9.29 -5.86 -3.50
C GLY A 88 8.71 -5.41 -4.85
N PHE A 89 8.34 -4.14 -4.96
CA PHE A 89 7.77 -3.58 -6.18
C PHE A 89 8.81 -3.42 -7.29
N SER A 90 8.36 -3.66 -8.52
CA SER A 90 9.08 -3.38 -9.76
C SER A 90 8.12 -2.81 -10.81
N VAL A 91 8.65 -1.99 -11.71
CA VAL A 91 7.88 -1.46 -12.84
C VAL A 91 7.83 -2.52 -13.93
N VAL A 92 6.63 -2.81 -14.44
CA VAL A 92 6.41 -3.68 -15.60
C VAL A 92 6.36 -2.86 -16.87
N SER A 93 5.55 -1.79 -16.88
CA SER A 93 5.46 -0.85 -17.99
C SER A 93 5.05 0.55 -17.51
N VAL A 94 5.45 1.55 -18.28
CA VAL A 94 4.96 2.92 -18.19
C VAL A 94 4.40 3.28 -19.56
N ASP A 95 3.11 3.53 -19.62
CA ASP A 95 2.36 3.88 -20.83
C ASP A 95 1.87 5.34 -20.73
N GLU A 96 1.19 5.84 -21.78
CA GLU A 96 0.69 7.22 -21.82
C GLU A 96 -0.40 7.53 -20.78
N ASP A 97 -1.11 6.51 -20.29
CA ASP A 97 -2.27 6.64 -19.38
C ASP A 97 -2.16 5.81 -18.11
N ARG A 98 -1.09 5.01 -17.96
CA ARG A 98 -0.95 4.08 -16.82
C ARG A 98 0.48 3.67 -16.55
N ILE A 99 0.71 3.26 -15.31
CA ILE A 99 1.91 2.55 -14.87
C ILE A 99 1.47 1.19 -14.33
N VAL A 100 2.15 0.14 -14.76
CA VAL A 100 1.91 -1.23 -14.29
C VAL A 100 3.07 -1.67 -13.40
N PHE A 101 2.73 -2.17 -12.21
CA PHE A 101 3.68 -2.67 -11.24
C PHE A 101 3.44 -4.15 -10.94
N HIS A 102 4.52 -4.83 -10.62
CA HIS A 102 4.52 -6.16 -10.01
C HIS A 102 5.15 -6.05 -8.62
N ASN A 103 4.56 -6.73 -7.63
CA ASN A 103 5.12 -6.79 -6.28
C ASN A 103 5.29 -8.23 -5.83
N SER A 104 6.53 -8.62 -5.53
CA SER A 104 6.88 -9.96 -5.07
C SER A 104 6.90 -10.09 -3.53
N ARG A 105 6.87 -8.98 -2.80
CA ARG A 105 6.97 -8.97 -1.33
C ARG A 105 6.19 -7.80 -0.74
N CYS A 106 5.21 -8.13 0.09
CA CYS A 106 4.40 -7.13 0.79
C CYS A 106 5.19 -6.47 1.94
N PRO A 107 5.12 -5.14 2.11
CA PRO A 107 5.72 -4.45 3.26
C PRO A 107 5.21 -4.97 4.60
N PHE A 108 3.97 -5.43 4.66
CA PHE A 108 3.38 -6.03 5.86
C PHE A 108 3.77 -7.51 6.08
N GLY A 109 4.59 -8.07 5.19
CA GLY A 109 5.01 -9.47 5.23
C GLY A 109 3.86 -10.45 4.95
N HIS A 110 4.09 -11.73 5.30
CA HIS A 110 3.11 -12.81 5.09
C HIS A 110 1.84 -12.65 5.95
N ARG A 111 1.90 -11.88 7.02
CA ARG A 111 0.80 -11.64 7.97
C ARG A 111 -0.32 -10.78 7.38
N VAL A 112 -0.12 -10.19 6.20
CA VAL A 112 -1.16 -9.45 5.45
C VAL A 112 -2.27 -10.37 4.93
N ARG A 113 -2.04 -11.65 4.81
CA ARG A 113 -3.03 -12.61 4.28
C ARG A 113 -4.33 -12.56 5.06
N GLY A 114 -5.45 -12.45 4.33
CA GLY A 114 -6.77 -12.26 4.91
C GLY A 114 -7.06 -10.84 5.41
N ARG A 115 -6.16 -9.86 5.16
CA ARG A 115 -6.31 -8.46 5.55
C ARG A 115 -6.23 -7.54 4.34
N GLU A 116 -7.08 -7.79 3.37
CA GLU A 116 -7.08 -7.06 2.09
C GLU A 116 -7.32 -5.55 2.27
N ALA A 117 -7.98 -5.14 3.36
CA ALA A 117 -8.17 -3.74 3.69
C ALA A 117 -6.84 -2.97 3.79
N LEU A 118 -5.75 -3.60 4.23
CA LEU A 118 -4.42 -2.99 4.29
C LEU A 118 -3.86 -2.63 2.90
N CYS A 119 -4.31 -3.30 1.83
CA CYS A 119 -3.92 -2.96 0.46
C CYS A 119 -4.38 -1.56 0.05
N ASN A 120 -5.42 -1.01 0.72
CA ASN A 120 -5.90 0.35 0.46
C ASN A 120 -4.89 1.42 0.89
N ILE A 121 -3.95 1.11 1.77
CA ILE A 121 -2.84 2.01 2.11
C ILE A 121 -1.94 2.19 0.88
N THR A 122 -1.48 1.11 0.26
CA THR A 122 -0.67 1.17 -0.96
C THR A 122 -1.45 1.80 -2.11
N ALA A 123 -2.70 1.35 -2.35
CA ALA A 123 -3.53 1.88 -3.43
C ALA A 123 -3.79 3.39 -3.27
N GLY A 124 -4.14 3.83 -2.07
CA GLY A 124 -4.37 5.25 -1.78
C GLY A 124 -3.11 6.09 -1.91
N LEU A 125 -1.98 5.58 -1.43
CA LEU A 125 -0.69 6.24 -1.54
C LEU A 125 -0.28 6.43 -3.01
N PHE A 126 -0.35 5.38 -3.82
CA PHE A 126 -0.01 5.41 -5.24
C PHE A 126 -0.94 6.36 -6.01
N SER A 127 -2.24 6.30 -5.73
CA SER A 127 -3.24 7.18 -6.33
C SER A 127 -2.93 8.66 -6.04
N ARG A 128 -2.62 9.00 -4.79
CA ARG A 128 -2.33 10.38 -4.38
C ARG A 128 -1.03 10.92 -4.97
N VAL A 129 0.02 10.10 -5.02
CA VAL A 129 1.29 10.50 -5.64
C VAL A 129 1.10 10.74 -7.14
N ALA A 130 0.35 9.86 -7.83
CA ALA A 130 0.02 10.04 -9.23
C ALA A 130 -0.86 11.29 -9.46
N GLU A 131 -1.92 11.48 -8.69
CA GLU A 131 -2.81 12.63 -8.78
C GLU A 131 -2.04 13.95 -8.64
N ARG A 132 -1.14 14.05 -7.67
CA ARG A 132 -0.36 15.27 -7.42
C ARG A 132 0.59 15.61 -8.57
N ASN A 133 1.16 14.62 -9.23
CA ASN A 133 2.18 14.82 -10.24
C ASN A 133 1.63 14.79 -11.68
N LEU A 134 0.62 13.95 -11.92
CA LEU A 134 0.09 13.65 -13.25
C LEU A 134 -1.34 14.19 -13.45
N GLY A 135 -1.85 14.93 -12.46
CA GLY A 135 -3.17 15.56 -12.48
C GLY A 135 -4.34 14.60 -12.18
N ARG A 136 -4.12 13.29 -12.23
CA ARG A 136 -5.08 12.26 -11.90
C ARG A 136 -4.38 11.00 -11.41
N GLY A 137 -4.99 10.28 -10.47
CA GLY A 137 -4.44 9.02 -9.96
C GLY A 137 -5.55 8.08 -9.52
N GLN A 138 -5.59 6.89 -10.09
CA GLN A 138 -6.48 5.81 -9.67
C GLN A 138 -5.71 4.50 -9.70
N THR A 139 -5.62 3.83 -8.55
CA THR A 139 -4.90 2.57 -8.41
C THR A 139 -5.87 1.41 -8.29
N GLU A 140 -5.64 0.39 -9.10
CA GLU A 140 -6.32 -0.89 -9.08
C GLU A 140 -5.33 -1.99 -8.71
N ILE A 141 -5.71 -2.86 -7.77
CA ILE A 141 -4.94 -4.05 -7.39
C ILE A 141 -5.71 -5.26 -7.92
N ALA A 142 -5.27 -5.80 -9.05
CA ALA A 142 -5.92 -6.93 -9.72
C ALA A 142 -5.62 -8.26 -9.05
N GLN A 143 -4.43 -8.41 -8.46
CA GLN A 143 -4.00 -9.56 -7.66
C GLN A 143 -3.27 -9.06 -6.44
N SER A 144 -3.41 -9.74 -5.30
CA SER A 144 -2.73 -9.33 -4.07
C SER A 144 -2.27 -10.51 -3.21
N ILE A 145 -1.12 -10.35 -2.61
CA ILE A 145 -0.58 -11.27 -1.61
C ILE A 145 -1.54 -11.39 -0.42
N ALA A 146 -2.26 -10.32 -0.08
CA ALA A 146 -3.28 -10.32 0.97
C ALA A 146 -4.45 -11.25 0.67
N HIS A 147 -4.88 -11.32 -0.60
CA HIS A 147 -5.91 -12.25 -1.06
C HIS A 147 -5.43 -13.71 -1.09
N GLY A 148 -4.13 -13.91 -1.16
CA GLY A 148 -3.51 -15.24 -1.24
C GLY A 148 -2.82 -15.52 -2.57
N ASP A 149 -2.76 -14.53 -3.46
CA ASP A 149 -1.99 -14.62 -4.69
C ASP A 149 -0.48 -14.67 -4.38
N GLY A 150 0.31 -15.24 -5.29
CA GLY A 150 1.76 -15.32 -5.12
C GLY A 150 2.49 -13.99 -5.26
N HIS A 151 1.80 -12.96 -5.77
CA HIS A 151 2.32 -11.61 -6.03
C HIS A 151 1.17 -10.61 -6.06
N CYS A 152 1.52 -9.29 -6.13
CA CYS A 152 0.53 -8.27 -6.44
C CYS A 152 0.71 -7.80 -7.89
N ALA A 153 -0.41 -7.61 -8.60
CA ALA A 153 -0.49 -6.92 -9.87
C ALA A 153 -1.23 -5.59 -9.65
N VAL A 154 -0.53 -4.49 -9.86
CA VAL A 154 -1.03 -3.14 -9.53
C VAL A 154 -0.96 -2.25 -10.76
N VAL A 155 -2.05 -1.55 -11.04
CA VAL A 155 -2.14 -0.60 -12.16
C VAL A 155 -2.51 0.77 -11.61
N VAL A 156 -1.71 1.77 -11.90
CA VAL A 156 -1.99 3.18 -11.60
C VAL A 156 -2.38 3.86 -12.90
N ARG A 157 -3.63 4.30 -12.99
CA ARG A 157 -4.15 5.07 -14.14
C ARG A 157 -4.10 6.55 -13.84
N PHE A 158 -3.64 7.36 -14.80
CA PHE A 158 -3.51 8.81 -14.64
C PHE A 158 -3.96 9.61 -15.87
N GLY A 159 -4.14 9.00 -17.01
CA GLY A 159 -4.63 9.65 -18.21
C GLY A 159 -6.09 10.10 -18.13
N PRO A 160 -6.62 10.80 -19.16
CA PRO A 160 -8.04 11.13 -19.23
C PRO A 160 -8.89 9.87 -19.14
N PRO A 161 -10.16 9.95 -18.65
CA PRO A 161 -11.03 8.80 -18.60
C PRO A 161 -11.16 8.20 -20.00
N ALA A 162 -11.11 6.87 -20.11
CA ALA A 162 -11.42 6.17 -21.34
C ALA A 162 -12.82 6.64 -21.81
N ARG A 163 -12.89 7.08 -23.07
CA ARG A 163 -14.16 7.50 -23.71
C ARG A 163 -15.06 6.29 -23.94
#